data_323ae5b8202b0551aaccddc579dacea3
#
_entry.id   323ae5b8202b0551aaccddc579dacea3
#
_cell.length_a   1.000
_cell.length_b   1.000
_cell.length_c   1.000
_cell.angle_alpha   90.00
_cell.angle_beta   90.00
_cell.angle_gamma   90.00
#
_symmetry.space_group_name_H-M   'P 1'
#
loop_
_entity.id
_entity.type
_entity.pdbx_description
1 polymer ?
#
loop_
_entity_poly.entity_id
_entity_poly.type
_entity_poly.pdbx_seq_one_letter_code
_entity_poly.pdbx_strand_id
1 'polypeptide(L)'
;MKITIDDINRWKSYGFVMTPTKNKIPLGETWRKDWADEDLVNAQQLAFYHKESGAQTVDFDDLSFVAHGYSSLLPATFTDGKVVNGKVIATHKTYKINGGGAAKFQYPKNKSKAEGLILETIYSKLAVFAGKDRVVINDVPPAEIDNKDLINRLKLISFMQEVQKKWVKVGNKQSDEAHLRLAAALARLDEKAYSTSLLEAAVEQLCLNVGDKEIKNRINKISYQREQLSNGVETVYEIGELGKFLNANFPAYDLFKDKPKKEYPLIDS
;
A
#
# COMPACT_ATOMS: atom_id res chain seq x y z
N MET A 1 1.19 -6.36 -24.97
CA MET A 1 2.40 -7.24 -24.87
C MET A 1 2.06 -8.58 -25.47
N LYS A 2 2.95 -9.19 -26.29
CA LYS A 2 2.80 -10.58 -26.75
C LYS A 2 3.41 -11.49 -25.68
N ILE A 3 2.63 -12.47 -25.24
CA ILE A 3 3.06 -13.46 -24.24
C ILE A 3 3.90 -14.52 -24.94
N THR A 4 5.01 -14.94 -24.34
CA THR A 4 5.92 -15.97 -24.87
C THR A 4 5.93 -17.21 -23.97
N ILE A 5 6.47 -18.32 -24.48
CA ILE A 5 6.65 -19.53 -23.68
C ILE A 5 7.62 -19.31 -22.51
N ASP A 6 8.64 -18.49 -22.70
CA ASP A 6 9.61 -18.16 -21.65
C ASP A 6 8.94 -17.35 -20.52
N ASP A 7 8.01 -16.46 -20.86
CA ASP A 7 7.21 -15.74 -19.86
C ASP A 7 6.36 -16.73 -19.04
N ILE A 8 5.69 -17.68 -19.71
CA ILE A 8 4.88 -18.69 -19.03
C ILE A 8 5.73 -19.54 -18.09
N ASN A 9 6.87 -20.04 -18.55
CA ASN A 9 7.78 -20.85 -17.72
C ASN A 9 8.29 -20.05 -16.50
N ARG A 10 8.66 -18.80 -16.72
CA ARG A 10 9.11 -17.92 -15.65
C ARG A 10 8.02 -17.66 -14.62
N TRP A 11 6.80 -17.33 -15.03
CA TRP A 11 5.69 -17.08 -14.10
C TRP A 11 5.21 -18.34 -13.38
N LYS A 12 5.29 -19.51 -14.03
CA LYS A 12 5.11 -20.80 -13.34
C LYS A 12 6.17 -21.02 -12.26
N SER A 13 7.43 -20.67 -12.52
CA SER A 13 8.50 -20.77 -11.52
C SER A 13 8.28 -19.83 -10.32
N TYR A 14 7.54 -18.74 -10.49
CA TYR A 14 7.09 -17.87 -9.39
C TYR A 14 5.91 -18.49 -8.60
N GLY A 15 5.40 -19.64 -9.05
CA GLY A 15 4.27 -20.33 -8.44
C GLY A 15 2.90 -19.76 -8.84
N PHE A 16 2.81 -19.03 -9.95
CA PHE A 16 1.53 -18.59 -10.47
C PHE A 16 0.75 -19.72 -11.10
N VAL A 17 -0.46 -19.96 -10.60
CA VAL A 17 -1.46 -20.84 -11.20
C VAL A 17 -2.30 -20.01 -12.16
N MET A 18 -1.98 -20.07 -13.45
CA MET A 18 -2.50 -19.16 -14.47
C MET A 18 -3.73 -19.70 -15.19
N THR A 19 -4.53 -18.78 -15.74
CA THR A 19 -5.66 -19.09 -16.60
C THR A 19 -5.75 -18.06 -17.74
N PRO A 20 -6.05 -18.52 -18.99
CA PRO A 20 -6.32 -17.59 -20.08
C PRO A 20 -7.64 -16.86 -19.86
N THR A 21 -7.67 -15.57 -20.21
CA THR A 21 -8.86 -14.74 -20.08
C THR A 21 -9.12 -13.91 -21.33
N LYS A 22 -10.39 -13.56 -21.56
CA LYS A 22 -10.83 -12.59 -22.56
C LYS A 22 -11.71 -11.55 -21.87
N ASN A 23 -11.35 -10.28 -22.00
CA ASN A 23 -12.05 -9.18 -21.32
C ASN A 23 -12.22 -9.44 -19.80
N LYS A 24 -11.17 -9.96 -19.16
CA LYS A 24 -11.12 -10.34 -17.73
C LYS A 24 -12.02 -11.53 -17.34
N ILE A 25 -12.64 -12.19 -18.30
CA ILE A 25 -13.46 -13.40 -18.08
C ILE A 25 -12.59 -14.61 -18.41
N PRO A 26 -12.44 -15.60 -17.51
CA PRO A 26 -11.72 -16.84 -17.79
C PRO A 26 -12.30 -17.55 -19.02
N LEU A 27 -11.42 -18.13 -19.83
CA LEU A 27 -11.82 -19.03 -20.92
C LEU A 27 -12.07 -20.42 -20.34
N GLY A 28 -13.26 -20.97 -20.54
CA GLY A 28 -13.67 -22.25 -19.97
C GLY A 28 -14.11 -22.18 -18.52
N GLU A 29 -14.08 -23.32 -17.85
CA GLU A 29 -14.55 -23.42 -16.47
C GLU A 29 -13.54 -22.79 -15.49
N THR A 30 -14.03 -21.97 -14.57
CA THR A 30 -13.20 -21.15 -13.66
C THR A 30 -12.34 -21.98 -12.69
N TRP A 31 -12.63 -23.28 -12.53
CA TRP A 31 -11.88 -24.19 -11.68
C TRP A 31 -10.74 -24.93 -12.40
N ARG A 32 -10.67 -24.84 -13.74
CA ARG A 32 -9.60 -25.49 -14.53
C ARG A 32 -8.27 -24.78 -14.29
N LYS A 33 -7.28 -25.54 -13.83
CA LYS A 33 -5.94 -25.03 -13.45
C LYS A 33 -4.80 -25.65 -14.25
N ASP A 34 -5.12 -26.61 -15.14
CA ASP A 34 -4.20 -27.44 -15.92
C ASP A 34 -4.17 -27.03 -17.40
N TRP A 35 -4.11 -25.75 -17.66
CA TRP A 35 -4.00 -25.23 -19.01
C TRP A 35 -2.68 -25.61 -19.66
N ALA A 36 -2.72 -26.05 -20.93
CA ALA A 36 -1.51 -26.23 -21.71
C ALA A 36 -0.79 -24.91 -21.96
N ASP A 37 0.53 -24.98 -22.11
CA ASP A 37 1.33 -23.77 -22.32
C ASP A 37 0.94 -23.03 -23.61
N GLU A 38 0.54 -23.78 -24.63
CA GLU A 38 0.03 -23.22 -25.88
C GLU A 38 -1.24 -22.38 -25.68
N ASP A 39 -2.18 -22.84 -24.84
CA ASP A 39 -3.40 -22.09 -24.51
C ASP A 39 -3.06 -20.79 -23.79
N LEU A 40 -2.06 -20.82 -22.89
CA LEU A 40 -1.62 -19.64 -22.14
C LEU A 40 -0.90 -18.64 -23.05
N VAL A 41 -0.03 -19.10 -23.94
CA VAL A 41 0.70 -18.22 -24.90
C VAL A 41 -0.25 -17.55 -25.88
N ASN A 42 -1.29 -18.27 -26.33
CA ASN A 42 -2.28 -17.74 -27.28
C ASN A 42 -3.40 -16.93 -26.62
N ALA A 43 -3.38 -16.77 -25.31
CA ALA A 43 -4.38 -16.02 -24.58
C ALA A 43 -4.38 -14.51 -24.91
N GLN A 44 -5.55 -13.91 -25.00
CA GLN A 44 -5.67 -12.46 -25.12
C GLN A 44 -5.12 -11.75 -23.88
N GLN A 45 -5.40 -12.31 -22.71
CA GLN A 45 -4.92 -11.86 -21.41
C GLN A 45 -4.68 -13.09 -20.53
N LEU A 46 -3.78 -12.97 -19.56
CA LEU A 46 -3.56 -13.95 -18.50
C LEU A 46 -3.96 -13.40 -17.15
N ALA A 47 -4.62 -14.21 -16.37
CA ALA A 47 -4.86 -14.03 -14.95
C ALA A 47 -4.22 -15.17 -14.15
N PHE A 48 -4.05 -14.97 -12.86
CA PHE A 48 -3.68 -16.06 -11.94
C PHE A 48 -4.66 -16.15 -10.76
N TYR A 49 -4.76 -17.35 -10.20
CA TYR A 49 -5.57 -17.64 -9.02
C TYR A 49 -4.77 -17.33 -7.77
N HIS A 50 -5.20 -16.33 -6.99
CA HIS A 50 -4.48 -15.88 -5.80
C HIS A 50 -4.32 -16.97 -4.75
N LYS A 51 -5.40 -17.64 -4.39
CA LYS A 51 -5.40 -18.69 -3.35
C LYS A 51 -4.44 -19.83 -3.71
N GLU A 52 -4.52 -20.32 -4.91
CA GLU A 52 -3.72 -21.43 -5.42
C GLU A 52 -2.26 -21.05 -5.62
N SER A 53 -2.01 -19.79 -5.96
CA SER A 53 -0.66 -19.23 -6.07
C SER A 53 -0.06 -18.82 -4.73
N GLY A 54 -0.80 -18.90 -3.62
CA GLY A 54 -0.36 -18.42 -2.30
C GLY A 54 -0.05 -16.93 -2.31
N ALA A 55 -0.76 -16.15 -3.12
CA ALA A 55 -0.45 -14.76 -3.39
C ALA A 55 -1.60 -13.81 -3.04
N GLN A 56 -1.25 -12.55 -2.82
CA GLN A 56 -2.19 -11.44 -2.65
C GLN A 56 -1.72 -10.27 -3.49
N THR A 57 -2.64 -9.64 -4.20
CA THR A 57 -2.35 -8.45 -5.00
C THR A 57 -2.92 -7.21 -4.33
N VAL A 58 -2.11 -6.16 -4.24
CA VAL A 58 -2.55 -4.80 -3.94
C VAL A 58 -2.97 -4.16 -5.25
N ASP A 59 -4.24 -3.80 -5.40
CA ASP A 59 -4.81 -3.11 -6.57
C ASP A 59 -4.98 -1.61 -6.24
N PHE A 60 -4.28 -0.76 -6.98
CA PHE A 60 -4.37 0.69 -6.91
C PHE A 60 -5.38 1.17 -7.95
N ASP A 61 -6.63 1.36 -7.53
CA ASP A 61 -7.70 1.87 -8.39
C ASP A 61 -7.59 3.38 -8.63
N ASP A 62 -7.12 4.13 -7.63
CA ASP A 62 -6.81 5.54 -7.77
C ASP A 62 -5.35 5.72 -8.20
N LEU A 63 -5.15 6.15 -9.43
CA LEU A 63 -3.82 6.38 -10.01
C LEU A 63 -3.02 7.45 -9.25
N SER A 64 -3.66 8.28 -8.42
CA SER A 64 -2.98 9.27 -7.57
C SER A 64 -2.06 8.61 -6.54
N PHE A 65 -2.34 7.39 -6.07
CA PHE A 65 -1.43 6.63 -5.20
C PHE A 65 -0.10 6.35 -5.87
N VAL A 66 -0.13 5.99 -7.17
CA VAL A 66 1.08 5.73 -7.95
C VAL A 66 1.78 7.03 -8.30
N ALA A 67 1.01 8.03 -8.73
CA ALA A 67 1.53 9.35 -9.10
C ALA A 67 2.24 10.05 -7.91
N HIS A 68 1.74 9.84 -6.70
CA HIS A 68 2.34 10.41 -5.48
C HIS A 68 3.46 9.55 -4.87
N GLY A 69 3.82 8.42 -5.47
CA GLY A 69 4.94 7.59 -5.04
C GLY A 69 4.74 6.81 -3.74
N TYR A 70 3.61 6.93 -3.05
CA TYR A 70 3.37 6.19 -1.79
C TYR A 70 3.40 4.67 -1.95
N SER A 71 3.23 4.15 -3.17
CA SER A 71 3.43 2.73 -3.44
C SER A 71 4.88 2.26 -3.18
N SER A 72 5.85 3.19 -3.09
CA SER A 72 7.24 2.92 -2.71
C SER A 72 7.39 2.47 -1.24
N LEU A 73 6.40 2.75 -0.38
CA LEU A 73 6.38 2.26 1.01
C LEU A 73 6.11 0.75 1.09
N LEU A 74 5.66 0.14 0.01
CA LEU A 74 5.56 -1.31 -0.13
C LEU A 74 6.87 -1.88 -0.69
N PRO A 75 7.32 -3.06 -0.23
CA PRO A 75 8.51 -3.71 -0.76
C PRO A 75 8.45 -3.89 -2.28
N ALA A 76 9.62 -3.91 -2.93
CA ALA A 76 9.71 -4.26 -4.34
C ALA A 76 9.23 -5.70 -4.54
N THR A 77 8.42 -5.94 -5.57
CA THR A 77 7.80 -7.23 -5.85
C THR A 77 7.36 -7.32 -7.31
N PHE A 78 6.79 -8.46 -7.72
CA PHE A 78 6.12 -8.57 -9.01
C PHE A 78 5.10 -7.43 -9.17
N THR A 79 5.24 -6.69 -10.25
CA THR A 79 4.42 -5.49 -10.49
C THR A 79 3.92 -5.49 -11.92
N ASP A 80 2.63 -5.32 -12.10
CA ASP A 80 2.01 -5.11 -13.40
C ASP A 80 1.20 -3.82 -13.44
N GLY A 81 0.86 -3.40 -14.64
CA GLY A 81 0.16 -2.15 -14.85
C GLY A 81 -0.75 -2.14 -16.06
N LYS A 82 -1.43 -1.03 -16.22
CA LYS A 82 -2.31 -0.74 -17.36
C LYS A 82 -1.62 0.24 -18.31
N VAL A 83 -1.96 0.11 -19.59
CA VAL A 83 -1.64 1.14 -20.58
C VAL A 83 -2.82 2.12 -20.64
N VAL A 84 -2.58 3.36 -20.24
CA VAL A 84 -3.58 4.44 -20.24
C VAL A 84 -3.02 5.60 -21.06
N ASN A 85 -3.70 5.96 -22.15
CA ASN A 85 -3.27 7.03 -23.07
C ASN A 85 -1.80 6.88 -23.51
N GLY A 86 -1.38 5.66 -23.84
CA GLY A 86 -0.03 5.33 -24.28
C GLY A 86 1.04 5.30 -23.15
N LYS A 87 0.67 5.56 -21.91
CA LYS A 87 1.56 5.47 -20.74
C LYS A 87 1.28 4.21 -19.94
N VAL A 88 2.36 3.56 -19.50
CA VAL A 88 2.27 2.42 -18.58
C VAL A 88 2.17 2.95 -17.16
N ILE A 89 1.14 2.54 -16.45
CA ILE A 89 0.90 2.92 -15.04
C ILE A 89 0.84 1.65 -14.22
N ALA A 90 1.74 1.51 -13.24
CA ALA A 90 1.71 0.41 -12.28
C ALA A 90 0.40 0.45 -11.49
N THR A 91 -0.36 -0.63 -11.50
CA THR A 91 -1.64 -0.70 -10.77
C THR A 91 -1.70 -1.86 -9.81
N HIS A 92 -0.87 -2.88 -9.99
CA HIS A 92 -0.84 -4.06 -9.15
C HIS A 92 0.56 -4.30 -8.58
N LYS A 93 0.63 -4.66 -7.30
CA LYS A 93 1.80 -5.24 -6.65
C LYS A 93 1.41 -6.56 -6.01
N THR A 94 2.05 -7.65 -6.42
CA THR A 94 1.71 -9.02 -5.98
C THR A 94 2.76 -9.55 -5.01
N TYR A 95 2.32 -10.08 -3.87
CA TYR A 95 3.13 -10.62 -2.79
C TYR A 95 2.79 -12.07 -2.51
N LYS A 96 3.76 -12.85 -2.04
CA LYS A 96 3.53 -14.11 -1.33
C LYS A 96 3.20 -13.79 0.13
N ILE A 97 2.11 -14.37 0.64
CA ILE A 97 1.67 -14.07 2.01
C ILE A 97 2.13 -15.17 2.95
N ASN A 98 2.92 -14.78 3.93
CA ASN A 98 3.35 -15.61 5.06
C ASN A 98 2.45 -15.38 6.27
N GLY A 99 2.21 -16.45 7.06
CA GLY A 99 1.55 -16.35 8.36
C GLY A 99 0.06 -15.96 8.32
N GLY A 100 -0.83 -16.92 8.43
CA GLY A 100 -2.22 -16.68 8.82
C GLY A 100 -3.22 -16.32 7.74
N GLY A 101 -2.85 -16.45 6.47
CA GLY A 101 -3.77 -16.24 5.33
C GLY A 101 -4.01 -14.77 4.98
N ALA A 102 -4.45 -14.56 3.75
CA ALA A 102 -4.67 -13.21 3.20
C ALA A 102 -5.90 -12.54 3.83
N ALA A 103 -5.76 -11.30 4.25
CA ALA A 103 -6.87 -10.51 4.76
C ALA A 103 -7.33 -9.45 3.76
N LYS A 104 -8.62 -9.19 3.77
CA LYS A 104 -9.19 -8.13 2.95
C LYS A 104 -8.81 -6.76 3.53
N PHE A 105 -8.21 -5.93 2.70
CA PHE A 105 -8.08 -4.49 2.93
C PHE A 105 -8.82 -3.74 1.83
N GLN A 106 -9.48 -2.64 2.19
CA GLN A 106 -10.21 -1.79 1.25
C GLN A 106 -10.25 -0.36 1.76
N TYR A 107 -9.92 0.59 0.90
CA TYR A 107 -9.95 2.01 1.25
C TYR A 107 -10.52 2.86 0.10
N PRO A 108 -11.52 3.73 0.35
CA PRO A 108 -12.33 3.76 1.58
C PRO A 108 -13.11 2.46 1.83
N LYS A 109 -13.42 2.19 3.10
CA LYS A 109 -14.21 0.99 3.45
C LYS A 109 -15.57 1.00 2.78
N ASN A 110 -16.01 -0.19 2.34
CA ASN A 110 -17.33 -0.43 1.76
C ASN A 110 -17.65 0.42 0.51
N LYS A 111 -16.63 0.86 -0.22
CA LYS A 111 -16.78 1.55 -1.50
C LYS A 111 -16.50 0.61 -2.66
N SER A 112 -17.29 0.73 -3.73
CA SER A 112 -16.99 0.14 -5.03
C SER A 112 -16.11 1.09 -5.86
N LYS A 113 -15.58 0.62 -6.98
CA LYS A 113 -14.83 1.48 -7.93
C LYS A 113 -15.65 2.67 -8.40
N ALA A 114 -16.94 2.47 -8.66
CA ALA A 114 -17.87 3.55 -9.05
C ALA A 114 -18.11 4.57 -7.94
N GLU A 115 -17.91 4.18 -6.67
CA GLU A 115 -18.11 5.02 -5.49
C GLU A 115 -16.81 5.62 -4.96
N GLY A 116 -15.69 5.49 -5.72
CA GLY A 116 -14.41 6.07 -5.36
C GLY A 116 -13.53 5.15 -4.50
N LEU A 117 -13.55 3.84 -4.75
CA LEU A 117 -12.55 2.92 -4.23
C LEU A 117 -11.17 3.34 -4.73
N ILE A 118 -10.22 3.43 -3.82
CA ILE A 118 -8.87 3.94 -4.11
C ILE A 118 -7.87 2.79 -4.14
N LEU A 119 -7.98 1.86 -3.18
CA LEU A 119 -7.01 0.82 -2.92
C LEU A 119 -7.70 -0.40 -2.31
N GLU A 120 -7.40 -1.58 -2.84
CA GLU A 120 -7.87 -2.84 -2.27
C GLU A 120 -6.82 -3.95 -2.34
N THR A 121 -7.04 -5.01 -1.58
CA THR A 121 -6.31 -6.27 -1.72
C THR A 121 -7.18 -7.34 -2.38
N ILE A 122 -6.61 -8.02 -3.36
CA ILE A 122 -7.22 -9.15 -4.06
C ILE A 122 -6.54 -10.44 -3.59
N TYR A 123 -7.28 -11.39 -3.03
CA TYR A 123 -6.73 -12.65 -2.49
C TYR A 123 -7.58 -13.90 -2.77
N SER A 124 -8.85 -13.74 -3.12
CA SER A 124 -9.78 -14.86 -3.37
C SER A 124 -10.29 -14.91 -4.81
N LYS A 125 -9.84 -13.98 -5.64
CA LYS A 125 -10.28 -13.81 -7.03
C LYS A 125 -9.10 -13.97 -7.98
N LEU A 126 -9.41 -13.87 -9.27
CA LEU A 126 -8.43 -13.75 -10.33
C LEU A 126 -7.95 -12.30 -10.45
N ALA A 127 -6.66 -12.12 -10.73
CA ALA A 127 -6.13 -10.85 -11.21
C ALA A 127 -5.53 -11.01 -12.59
N VAL A 128 -5.98 -10.21 -13.55
CA VAL A 128 -5.37 -10.13 -14.88
C VAL A 128 -4.09 -9.30 -14.77
N PHE A 129 -2.96 -9.87 -15.19
CA PHE A 129 -1.63 -9.26 -15.02
C PHE A 129 -0.86 -9.09 -16.33
N ALA A 130 -1.18 -9.83 -17.39
CA ALA A 130 -0.48 -9.77 -18.66
C ALA A 130 -1.42 -9.86 -19.87
N GLY A 131 -0.96 -9.42 -21.04
CA GLY A 131 -1.65 -9.48 -22.32
C GLY A 131 -2.20 -8.13 -22.78
N LYS A 132 -3.39 -8.13 -23.40
CA LYS A 132 -4.03 -6.92 -23.93
C LYS A 132 -4.28 -5.92 -22.78
N ASP A 133 -3.84 -4.67 -22.97
CA ASP A 133 -4.00 -3.56 -22.03
C ASP A 133 -3.31 -3.76 -20.66
N ARG A 134 -2.48 -4.82 -20.54
CA ARG A 134 -1.69 -5.12 -19.35
C ARG A 134 -0.23 -5.35 -19.69
N VAL A 135 0.65 -4.84 -18.84
CA VAL A 135 2.10 -4.94 -19.01
C VAL A 135 2.73 -5.32 -17.68
N VAL A 136 3.58 -6.32 -17.69
CA VAL A 136 4.45 -6.63 -16.55
C VAL A 136 5.56 -5.58 -16.52
N ILE A 137 5.70 -4.88 -15.41
CA ILE A 137 6.62 -3.75 -15.22
C ILE A 137 7.87 -4.21 -14.48
N ASN A 138 7.68 -4.96 -13.39
CA ASN A 138 8.77 -5.56 -12.62
C ASN A 138 8.56 -7.07 -12.57
N ASP A 139 9.29 -7.78 -13.41
CA ASP A 139 9.16 -9.22 -13.60
C ASP A 139 10.16 -9.98 -12.71
N VAL A 140 9.87 -9.97 -11.42
CA VAL A 140 10.62 -10.68 -10.38
C VAL A 140 9.68 -11.59 -9.60
N PRO A 141 10.19 -12.63 -8.90
CA PRO A 141 9.36 -13.42 -8.00
C PRO A 141 8.61 -12.52 -7.00
N PRO A 142 7.33 -12.80 -6.71
CA PRO A 142 6.61 -12.08 -5.67
C PRO A 142 7.35 -12.15 -4.34
N ALA A 143 7.65 -10.99 -3.77
CA ALA A 143 8.30 -10.88 -2.46
C ALA A 143 7.39 -11.46 -1.38
N GLU A 144 8.00 -12.12 -0.40
CA GLU A 144 7.29 -12.61 0.78
C GLU A 144 7.05 -11.47 1.76
N ILE A 145 5.82 -11.40 2.29
CA ILE A 145 5.45 -10.41 3.29
C ILE A 145 4.48 -11.03 4.30
N ASP A 146 4.60 -10.65 5.56
CA ASP A 146 3.59 -10.95 6.57
C ASP A 146 2.31 -10.18 6.26
N ASN A 147 1.16 -10.85 6.36
CA ASN A 147 -0.12 -10.22 6.05
C ASN A 147 -0.42 -9.01 6.93
N LYS A 148 -0.05 -9.05 8.22
CA LYS A 148 -0.26 -7.93 9.14
C LYS A 148 0.64 -6.75 8.77
N ASP A 149 1.90 -6.99 8.36
CA ASP A 149 2.80 -5.93 7.89
C ASP A 149 2.25 -5.29 6.60
N LEU A 150 1.79 -6.11 5.64
CA LEU A 150 1.14 -5.59 4.43
C LEU A 150 -0.04 -4.66 4.77
N ILE A 151 -0.96 -5.11 5.62
CA ILE A 151 -2.13 -4.31 6.02
C ILE A 151 -1.72 -3.02 6.75
N ASN A 152 -0.72 -3.07 7.62
CA ASN A 152 -0.22 -1.88 8.31
C ASN A 152 0.35 -0.85 7.33
N ARG A 153 1.13 -1.28 6.35
CA ARG A 153 1.65 -0.40 5.29
C ARG A 153 0.52 0.23 4.46
N LEU A 154 -0.50 -0.56 4.11
CA LEU A 154 -1.66 -0.04 3.37
C LEU A 154 -2.46 0.98 4.18
N LYS A 155 -2.61 0.78 5.49
CA LYS A 155 -3.22 1.77 6.40
C LYS A 155 -2.39 3.07 6.40
N LEU A 156 -1.07 2.98 6.51
CA LEU A 156 -0.18 4.13 6.50
C LEU A 156 -0.25 4.88 5.17
N ILE A 157 -0.17 4.17 4.03
CA ILE A 157 -0.30 4.76 2.69
C ILE A 157 -1.60 5.52 2.56
N SER A 158 -2.72 4.91 2.97
CA SER A 158 -4.05 5.54 2.90
C SER A 158 -4.13 6.80 3.76
N PHE A 159 -3.57 6.77 4.97
CA PHE A 159 -3.49 7.92 5.86
C PHE A 159 -2.66 9.05 5.24
N MET A 160 -1.46 8.75 4.74
CA MET A 160 -0.57 9.75 4.14
C MET A 160 -1.17 10.40 2.89
N GLN A 161 -1.92 9.65 2.10
CA GLN A 161 -2.67 10.16 0.96
C GLN A 161 -3.71 11.22 1.40
N GLU A 162 -4.44 10.96 2.49
CA GLU A 162 -5.42 11.92 3.00
C GLU A 162 -4.75 13.14 3.65
N VAL A 163 -3.65 12.95 4.36
CA VAL A 163 -2.84 14.05 4.89
C VAL A 163 -2.41 14.97 3.75
N GLN A 164 -1.87 14.40 2.66
CA GLN A 164 -1.43 15.18 1.50
C GLN A 164 -2.56 15.97 0.84
N LYS A 165 -3.76 15.39 0.69
CA LYS A 165 -4.93 16.09 0.12
C LYS A 165 -5.33 17.34 0.91
N LYS A 166 -4.97 17.38 2.20
CA LYS A 166 -5.28 18.48 3.12
C LYS A 166 -4.06 19.32 3.47
N TRP A 167 -2.91 19.04 2.83
CA TRP A 167 -1.66 19.68 3.21
C TRP A 167 -1.67 21.19 3.02
N VAL A 168 -0.96 21.89 3.90
CA VAL A 168 -0.80 23.34 3.86
C VAL A 168 0.23 23.77 2.82
N LYS A 169 0.22 25.03 2.44
CA LYS A 169 1.22 25.59 1.51
C LYS A 169 2.63 25.52 2.13
N VAL A 170 3.57 24.97 1.39
CA VAL A 170 4.97 24.85 1.80
C VAL A 170 5.67 26.20 1.88
N GLY A 171 6.66 26.31 2.78
CA GLY A 171 7.55 27.47 2.88
C GLY A 171 7.06 28.57 3.83
N ASN A 172 6.15 28.25 4.73
CA ASN A 172 5.72 29.16 5.81
C ASN A 172 5.71 28.45 7.18
N LYS A 173 5.51 29.24 8.26
CA LYS A 173 5.42 28.70 9.63
C LYS A 173 4.35 27.61 9.80
N GLN A 174 3.27 27.64 9.00
CA GLN A 174 2.22 26.61 9.04
C GLN A 174 2.74 25.27 8.54
N SER A 175 3.65 25.23 7.55
CA SER A 175 4.26 23.99 7.09
C SER A 175 5.11 23.35 8.19
N ASP A 176 5.90 24.13 8.94
CA ASP A 176 6.68 23.63 10.08
C ASP A 176 5.80 23.03 11.17
N GLU A 177 4.73 23.72 11.50
CA GLU A 177 3.76 23.30 12.52
C GLU A 177 3.02 22.04 12.07
N ALA A 178 2.61 21.95 10.80
CA ALA A 178 1.97 20.76 10.24
C ALA A 178 2.89 19.52 10.33
N HIS A 179 4.18 19.68 9.96
CA HIS A 179 5.15 18.59 10.06
C HIS A 179 5.41 18.17 11.51
N LEU A 180 5.48 19.11 12.45
CA LEU A 180 5.66 18.79 13.87
C LEU A 180 4.48 17.96 14.40
N ARG A 181 3.25 18.38 14.09
CA ARG A 181 2.02 17.67 14.50
C ARG A 181 1.92 16.29 13.83
N LEU A 182 2.27 16.18 12.54
CA LEU A 182 2.31 14.91 11.83
C LEU A 182 3.34 13.96 12.46
N ALA A 183 4.56 14.45 12.70
CA ALA A 183 5.62 13.65 13.30
C ALA A 183 5.23 13.16 14.70
N ALA A 184 4.65 14.01 15.53
CA ALA A 184 4.18 13.64 16.87
C ALA A 184 3.07 12.59 16.83
N ALA A 185 2.12 12.70 15.89
CA ALA A 185 1.06 11.71 15.72
C ALA A 185 1.62 10.36 15.26
N LEU A 186 2.50 10.36 14.25
CA LEU A 186 3.12 9.14 13.72
C LEU A 186 4.04 8.46 14.74
N ALA A 187 4.81 9.22 15.52
CA ALA A 187 5.71 8.68 16.54
C ALA A 187 4.99 7.86 17.62
N ARG A 188 3.70 8.10 17.83
CA ARG A 188 2.84 7.36 18.78
C ARG A 188 2.35 6.01 18.26
N LEU A 189 2.60 5.68 16.99
CA LEU A 189 2.26 4.37 16.45
C LEU A 189 3.19 3.31 17.02
N ASP A 190 2.67 2.09 17.20
CA ASP A 190 3.43 0.95 17.69
C ASP A 190 4.68 0.72 16.81
N GLU A 191 5.85 0.76 17.42
CA GLU A 191 7.13 0.67 16.71
C GLU A 191 7.37 -0.70 16.07
N LYS A 192 6.80 -1.76 16.64
CA LYS A 192 6.86 -3.10 16.06
C LYS A 192 6.06 -3.21 14.75
N ALA A 193 4.98 -2.43 14.66
CA ALA A 193 4.11 -2.39 13.48
C ALA A 193 4.56 -1.33 12.45
N TYR A 194 5.14 -0.24 12.93
CA TYR A 194 5.54 0.93 12.12
C TYR A 194 6.94 1.38 12.53
N SER A 195 7.96 0.79 11.93
CA SER A 195 9.35 1.16 12.25
C SER A 195 9.60 2.66 11.99
N THR A 196 10.57 3.22 12.70
CA THR A 196 10.97 4.63 12.50
C THR A 196 11.30 4.89 11.04
N SER A 197 12.08 4.01 10.41
CA SER A 197 12.47 4.15 9.00
C SER A 197 11.27 4.13 8.04
N LEU A 198 10.23 3.34 8.30
CA LEU A 198 9.01 3.33 7.48
C LEU A 198 8.25 4.66 7.60
N LEU A 199 8.16 5.23 8.81
CA LEU A 199 7.51 6.51 9.04
C LEU A 199 8.30 7.67 8.43
N GLU A 200 9.61 7.64 8.55
CA GLU A 200 10.52 8.60 7.91
C GLU A 200 10.36 8.59 6.39
N ALA A 201 10.34 7.40 5.77
CA ALA A 201 10.10 7.26 4.33
C ALA A 201 8.73 7.80 3.91
N ALA A 202 7.69 7.64 4.75
CA ALA A 202 6.36 8.19 4.47
C ALA A 202 6.35 9.73 4.51
N VAL A 203 7.05 10.34 5.47
CA VAL A 203 7.20 11.80 5.56
C VAL A 203 8.09 12.34 4.44
N GLU A 204 9.18 11.64 4.10
CA GLU A 204 10.02 11.99 2.94
C GLU A 204 9.18 12.05 1.66
N GLN A 205 8.36 11.02 1.41
CA GLN A 205 7.49 10.99 0.24
C GLN A 205 6.48 12.13 0.23
N LEU A 206 5.91 12.49 1.39
CA LEU A 206 5.07 13.68 1.50
C LEU A 206 5.83 14.95 1.10
N CYS A 207 7.04 15.15 1.65
CA CYS A 207 7.87 16.31 1.32
C CYS A 207 8.15 16.42 -0.18
N LEU A 208 8.53 15.31 -0.82
CA LEU A 208 8.75 15.25 -2.27
C LEU A 208 7.50 15.64 -3.06
N ASN A 209 6.35 15.11 -2.67
CA ASN A 209 5.08 15.36 -3.36
C ASN A 209 4.60 16.82 -3.24
N VAL A 210 4.86 17.46 -2.10
CA VAL A 210 4.44 18.84 -1.85
C VAL A 210 5.51 19.89 -2.16
N GLY A 211 6.71 19.45 -2.58
CA GLY A 211 7.83 20.32 -2.93
C GLY A 211 8.54 20.95 -1.72
N ASP A 212 8.48 20.32 -0.53
CA ASP A 212 9.25 20.78 0.64
C ASP A 212 10.72 20.36 0.49
N LYS A 213 11.62 21.34 0.55
CA LYS A 213 13.06 21.13 0.37
C LYS A 213 13.79 20.78 1.67
N GLU A 214 13.13 20.94 2.82
CA GLU A 214 13.72 20.69 4.14
C GLU A 214 13.56 19.24 4.59
N ILE A 215 13.61 18.29 3.66
CA ILE A 215 13.30 16.87 3.88
C ILE A 215 14.00 16.31 5.11
N LYS A 216 15.32 16.48 5.23
CA LYS A 216 16.11 15.98 6.36
C LYS A 216 15.61 16.51 7.71
N ASN A 217 15.23 17.77 7.77
CA ASN A 217 14.68 18.36 8.99
C ASN A 217 13.31 17.74 9.32
N ARG A 218 12.47 17.50 8.30
CA ARG A 218 11.13 16.93 8.47
C ARG A 218 11.17 15.49 8.98
N ILE A 219 11.99 14.64 8.36
CA ILE A 219 12.10 13.22 8.75
C ILE A 219 12.70 13.08 10.15
N ASN A 220 13.73 13.85 10.52
CA ASN A 220 14.35 13.79 11.83
C ASN A 220 13.37 14.08 12.99
N LYS A 221 12.25 14.77 12.72
CA LYS A 221 11.22 15.01 13.74
C LYS A 221 10.57 13.72 14.23
N ILE A 222 10.52 12.65 13.42
CA ILE A 222 9.97 11.34 13.82
C ILE A 222 10.83 10.73 14.92
N SER A 223 12.13 10.57 14.66
CA SER A 223 13.09 10.03 15.62
C SER A 223 13.13 10.84 16.90
N TYR A 224 13.18 12.17 16.78
CA TYR A 224 13.14 13.08 17.93
C TYR A 224 11.85 12.88 18.78
N GLN A 225 10.69 12.80 18.17
CA GLN A 225 9.44 12.61 18.91
C GLN A 225 9.37 11.24 19.60
N ARG A 226 9.90 10.19 18.96
CA ARG A 226 10.01 8.85 19.58
C ARG A 226 10.95 8.84 20.79
N GLU A 227 12.08 9.50 20.68
CA GLU A 227 13.01 9.68 21.80
C GLU A 227 12.35 10.42 22.98
N GLN A 228 11.63 11.52 22.71
CA GLN A 228 10.89 12.22 23.75
C GLN A 228 9.84 11.32 24.42
N LEU A 229 9.08 10.54 23.66
CA LEU A 229 8.11 9.61 24.21
C LEU A 229 8.78 8.51 25.07
N SER A 230 9.93 7.97 24.65
CA SER A 230 10.70 6.97 25.42
C SER A 230 11.24 7.53 26.73
N ASN A 231 11.57 8.81 26.76
CA ASN A 231 12.03 9.54 27.96
C ASN A 231 10.88 10.03 28.85
N GLY A 232 9.63 9.65 28.55
CA GLY A 232 8.46 10.02 29.34
C GLY A 232 7.96 11.45 29.13
N VAL A 233 8.53 12.17 28.16
CA VAL A 233 8.04 13.50 27.80
C VAL A 233 6.74 13.34 27.01
N GLU A 234 5.63 13.85 27.54
CA GLU A 234 4.39 13.88 26.80
C GLU A 234 4.50 14.89 25.65
N THR A 235 4.40 14.38 24.42
CA THR A 235 4.32 15.26 23.25
C THR A 235 3.01 16.02 23.26
N VAL A 236 3.05 17.31 22.97
CA VAL A 236 1.89 18.21 23.02
C VAL A 236 0.81 17.82 22.00
N TYR A 237 1.22 17.13 20.91
CA TYR A 237 0.32 16.91 19.77
C TYR A 237 -0.13 15.45 19.63
N GLU A 238 -1.44 15.26 19.55
CA GLU A 238 -2.10 14.01 19.17
C GLU A 238 -2.64 14.11 17.74
N ILE A 239 -3.13 12.98 17.21
CA ILE A 239 -3.73 12.93 15.87
C ILE A 239 -4.92 13.90 15.74
N GLY A 240 -5.66 14.13 16.81
CA GLY A 240 -6.76 15.09 16.85
C GLY A 240 -6.30 16.55 16.61
N GLU A 241 -5.11 16.90 17.10
CA GLU A 241 -4.54 18.23 16.88
C GLU A 241 -4.08 18.43 15.44
N LEU A 242 -3.52 17.38 14.81
CA LEU A 242 -3.24 17.41 13.37
C LEU A 242 -4.54 17.58 12.57
N GLY A 243 -5.59 16.84 12.95
CA GLY A 243 -6.89 16.93 12.30
C GLY A 243 -7.50 18.33 12.38
N LYS A 244 -7.49 18.96 13.55
CA LYS A 244 -7.95 20.34 13.73
C LYS A 244 -7.13 21.32 12.88
N PHE A 245 -5.81 21.16 12.88
CA PHE A 245 -4.90 22.04 12.14
C PHE A 245 -5.11 21.98 10.61
N LEU A 246 -5.30 20.76 10.07
CA LEU A 246 -5.53 20.53 8.64
C LEU A 246 -7.01 20.58 8.23
N ASN A 247 -7.90 20.90 9.16
CA ASN A 247 -9.36 20.84 8.97
C ASN A 247 -9.81 19.48 8.39
N ALA A 248 -9.36 18.38 9.03
CA ALA A 248 -9.62 17.01 8.61
C ALA A 248 -9.94 16.11 9.81
N ASN A 249 -10.75 15.06 9.58
CA ASN A 249 -11.11 14.10 10.62
C ASN A 249 -10.24 12.83 10.53
N PHE A 250 -8.99 12.90 10.97
CA PHE A 250 -8.06 11.76 10.99
C PHE A 250 -8.30 10.73 12.11
N PRO A 251 -8.86 11.05 13.28
CA PRO A 251 -9.12 10.04 14.32
C PRO A 251 -9.99 8.86 13.87
N ALA A 252 -10.75 9.03 12.78
CA ALA A 252 -11.57 7.97 12.20
C ALA A 252 -10.76 6.88 11.45
N TYR A 253 -9.47 7.09 11.20
CA TYR A 253 -8.64 6.11 10.50
C TYR A 253 -8.24 4.96 11.41
N ASP A 254 -8.34 3.75 10.90
CA ASP A 254 -7.98 2.50 11.60
C ASP A 254 -6.52 2.49 12.08
N LEU A 255 -5.65 3.28 11.46
CA LEU A 255 -4.25 3.43 11.84
C LEU A 255 -4.05 3.79 13.33
N PHE A 256 -4.96 4.58 13.91
CA PHE A 256 -4.86 5.07 15.28
C PHE A 256 -5.82 4.40 16.27
N LYS A 257 -6.60 3.39 15.82
CA LYS A 257 -7.59 2.71 16.68
C LYS A 257 -6.97 1.72 17.66
N ASP A 258 -5.84 1.13 17.30
CA ASP A 258 -5.17 0.09 18.07
C ASP A 258 -4.11 0.68 19.04
N LYS A 259 -4.43 1.79 19.73
CA LYS A 259 -3.56 2.26 20.81
C LYS A 259 -3.58 1.23 21.92
N PRO A 260 -2.44 0.71 22.40
CA PRO A 260 -2.42 -0.03 23.64
C PRO A 260 -3.05 0.85 24.71
N LYS A 261 -4.07 0.34 25.44
CA LYS A 261 -4.58 1.02 26.61
C LYS A 261 -3.38 1.25 27.53
N LYS A 262 -3.07 2.50 27.88
CA LYS A 262 -2.09 2.80 28.91
C LYS A 262 -2.62 2.12 30.19
N GLU A 263 -2.03 1.02 30.60
CA GLU A 263 -2.16 0.53 31.97
C GLU A 263 -1.38 1.50 32.84
N TYR A 264 -2.07 2.42 33.47
CA TYR A 264 -1.51 3.20 34.55
C TYR A 264 -1.25 2.22 35.70
N PRO A 265 -0.03 2.12 36.25
CA PRO A 265 0.17 1.37 37.46
C PRO A 265 -0.77 1.95 38.52
N LEU A 266 -1.61 1.09 39.11
CA LEU A 266 -2.38 1.47 40.28
C LEU A 266 -1.37 1.92 41.33
N ILE A 267 -1.39 3.20 41.68
CA ILE A 267 -0.66 3.72 42.84
C ILE A 267 -1.44 3.17 44.03
N ASP A 268 -0.90 2.10 44.64
CA ASP A 268 -1.41 1.61 45.91
C ASP A 268 -1.32 2.75 46.93
N SER A 269 -2.49 3.17 47.42
CA SER A 269 -2.68 4.18 48.47
C SER A 269 -2.50 3.57 49.85
#